data_3b927d6f96986c722f9b67e29925d168
#
_entry.id   3b927d6f96986c722f9b67e29925d168
#
_cell.length_a   1.000
_cell.length_b   1.000
_cell.length_c   1.000
_cell.angle_alpha   90.00
_cell.angle_beta   90.00
_cell.angle_gamma   90.00
#
_symmetry.space_group_name_H-M   'P 1'
#
loop_
_entity.id
_entity.type
_entity.pdbx_description
1 polymer ?
#
loop_
_entity_poly.entity_id
_entity_poly.type
_entity_poly.pdbx_seq_one_letter_code
_entity_poly.pdbx_strand_id
1 'polypeptide(L)'
;DGNYDWENDDITTKNFPISPEMIGKKVEVKTKLFHFNRDISSEDAISKMDKDGYRPATLMELLVLGFLFPELQRQFPIIALGSVWCDADDYRYVPCLSVYDSGRKLNLDWLVDVWDAHYRFLAVRK
;
A
#
# COMPACT_ATOMS: atom_id res chain seq x y z
N ASP A 1 9.80 8.90 -5.91
CA ASP A 1 8.68 9.73 -5.54
C ASP A 1 7.75 9.83 -6.73
N GLY A 2 6.55 10.08 -6.64
CA GLY A 2 5.58 10.10 -7.71
C GLY A 2 4.91 11.46 -7.87
N ASN A 3 5.58 12.50 -7.46
CA ASN A 3 5.05 13.87 -7.52
C ASN A 3 3.74 14.00 -6.73
N TYR A 4 3.75 13.52 -5.50
CA TYR A 4 2.59 13.65 -4.62
C TYR A 4 2.47 15.07 -4.10
N ASP A 5 1.26 15.55 -3.98
CA ASP A 5 0.98 16.88 -3.43
C ASP A 5 1.23 16.91 -1.93
N TRP A 6 1.13 15.77 -1.28
CA TRP A 6 1.46 15.62 0.13
C TRP A 6 2.00 14.23 0.41
N GLU A 7 3.05 14.16 1.23
CA GLU A 7 3.64 12.89 1.67
C GLU A 7 3.82 12.93 3.18
N ASN A 8 3.53 11.81 3.83
CA ASN A 8 3.76 11.67 5.26
C ASN A 8 5.26 11.63 5.53
N ASP A 9 5.74 12.46 6.47
CA ASP A 9 7.16 12.59 6.78
C ASP A 9 7.79 11.32 7.35
N ASP A 10 6.99 10.40 7.87
CA ASP A 10 7.48 9.14 8.42
C ASP A 10 7.75 8.08 7.35
N ILE A 11 7.45 8.38 6.09
CA ILE A 11 7.79 7.49 4.98
C ILE A 11 9.23 7.72 4.58
N THR A 12 10.12 6.95 5.18
CA THR A 12 11.57 7.06 4.99
C THR A 12 12.16 5.66 4.80
N THR A 13 13.40 5.59 4.29
CA THR A 13 14.10 4.32 4.17
C THR A 13 14.45 3.72 5.53
N LYS A 14 14.51 4.54 6.58
CA LYS A 14 14.73 4.06 7.94
C LYS A 14 13.52 3.28 8.44
N ASN A 15 12.31 3.81 8.23
CA ASN A 15 11.07 3.19 8.69
C ASN A 15 10.59 2.09 7.74
N PHE A 16 10.95 2.19 6.46
CA PHE A 16 10.59 1.22 5.43
C PHE A 16 11.85 0.83 4.66
N PRO A 17 12.69 -0.06 5.23
CA PRO A 17 13.95 -0.43 4.59
C PRO A 17 13.72 -1.10 3.23
N ILE A 18 14.58 -0.77 2.28
CA ILE A 18 14.58 -1.41 0.97
C ILE A 18 15.59 -2.53 1.00
N SER A 19 15.20 -3.73 0.56
CA SER A 19 16.14 -4.83 0.45
C SER A 19 17.26 -4.47 -0.53
N PRO A 20 18.54 -4.60 -0.12
CA PRO A 20 19.65 -4.32 -1.03
C PRO A 20 19.60 -5.14 -2.32
N GLU A 21 19.01 -6.31 -2.27
CA GLU A 21 18.88 -7.20 -3.43
C GLU A 21 17.96 -6.61 -4.50
N MET A 22 17.08 -5.70 -4.11
CA MET A 22 16.11 -5.09 -5.01
C MET A 22 16.64 -3.79 -5.63
N ILE A 23 17.70 -3.22 -5.09
CA ILE A 23 18.25 -1.96 -5.58
C ILE A 23 18.87 -2.17 -6.96
N GLY A 24 18.41 -1.39 -7.94
CA GLY A 24 18.93 -1.44 -9.30
C GLY A 24 18.47 -2.62 -10.13
N LYS A 25 17.63 -3.49 -9.58
CA LYS A 25 17.10 -4.63 -10.32
C LYS A 25 15.79 -4.26 -11.01
N LYS A 26 15.67 -4.70 -12.25
CA LYS A 26 14.42 -4.62 -12.98
C LYS A 26 13.65 -5.90 -12.70
N VAL A 27 12.54 -5.78 -11.98
CA VAL A 27 11.73 -6.92 -11.60
C VAL A 27 10.36 -6.80 -12.27
N GLU A 28 9.97 -7.83 -13.01
CA GLU A 28 8.63 -7.91 -13.56
C GLU A 28 7.74 -8.61 -12.54
N VAL A 29 6.67 -7.93 -12.11
CA VAL A 29 5.73 -8.49 -11.16
C VAL A 29 4.32 -8.34 -11.72
N LYS A 30 3.48 -9.31 -11.41
CA LYS A 30 2.05 -9.22 -11.72
C LYS A 30 1.34 -8.69 -10.49
N THR A 31 0.59 -7.62 -10.68
CA THR A 31 -0.14 -6.98 -9.59
C THR A 31 -1.63 -7.12 -9.81
N LYS A 32 -2.36 -7.00 -8.72
CA LYS A 32 -3.81 -7.00 -8.72
C LYS A 32 -4.31 -6.11 -7.60
N LEU A 33 -5.38 -5.36 -7.87
CA LEU A 33 -6.08 -4.61 -6.84
C LEU A 33 -7.24 -5.45 -6.35
N PHE A 34 -7.19 -5.85 -5.09
CA PHE A 34 -8.29 -6.57 -4.47
C PHE A 34 -9.33 -5.60 -3.95
N HIS A 35 -10.56 -5.81 -4.34
CA HIS A 35 -11.70 -5.04 -3.86
C HIS A 35 -12.76 -6.01 -3.36
N PHE A 36 -12.94 -6.04 -2.04
CA PHE A 36 -13.85 -7.01 -1.43
C PHE A 36 -15.29 -6.54 -1.38
N ASN A 37 -15.50 -5.24 -1.60
CA ASN A 37 -16.84 -4.62 -1.62
C ASN A 37 -17.66 -4.88 -0.35
N ARG A 38 -16.95 -4.97 0.76
CA ARG A 38 -17.53 -5.14 2.10
C ARG A 38 -16.45 -4.80 3.14
N ASP A 39 -16.87 -4.66 4.37
CA ASP A 39 -15.91 -4.53 5.46
C ASP A 39 -15.08 -5.82 5.58
N ILE A 40 -13.78 -5.67 5.77
CA ILE A 40 -12.88 -6.83 5.85
C ILE A 40 -11.73 -6.51 6.79
N SER A 41 -11.32 -7.49 7.59
CA SER A 41 -10.13 -7.35 8.44
C SER A 41 -8.86 -7.46 7.61
N SER A 42 -7.75 -6.91 8.13
CA SER A 42 -6.45 -7.06 7.47
C SER A 42 -6.07 -8.54 7.32
N GLU A 43 -6.33 -9.32 8.34
CA GLU A 43 -6.02 -10.76 8.32
C GLU A 43 -6.81 -11.50 7.25
N ASP A 44 -8.11 -11.21 7.15
CA ASP A 44 -8.95 -11.85 6.13
C ASP A 44 -8.57 -11.39 4.73
N ALA A 45 -8.21 -10.13 4.56
CA ALA A 45 -7.76 -9.62 3.27
C ALA A 45 -6.49 -10.36 2.82
N ILE A 46 -5.51 -10.49 3.70
CA ILE A 46 -4.27 -11.20 3.40
C ILE A 46 -4.54 -12.67 3.10
N SER A 47 -5.41 -13.31 3.87
CA SER A 47 -5.78 -14.70 3.66
C SER A 47 -6.43 -14.93 2.29
N LYS A 48 -7.29 -14.02 1.87
CA LYS A 48 -7.93 -14.12 0.55
C LYS A 48 -6.96 -13.89 -0.59
N MET A 49 -6.00 -12.97 -0.42
CA MET A 49 -4.91 -12.79 -1.40
C MET A 49 -4.09 -14.06 -1.53
N ASP A 50 -3.74 -14.67 -0.40
CA ASP A 50 -2.93 -15.89 -0.38
C ASP A 50 -3.62 -17.04 -1.12
N LYS A 51 -4.93 -17.20 -0.93
CA LYS A 51 -5.72 -18.23 -1.62
C LYS A 51 -5.72 -18.05 -3.13
N ASP A 52 -5.61 -16.80 -3.59
CA ASP A 52 -5.55 -16.47 -5.01
C ASP A 52 -4.11 -16.53 -5.57
N GLY A 53 -3.13 -16.86 -4.73
CA GLY A 53 -1.73 -16.90 -5.16
C GLY A 53 -1.03 -15.56 -5.14
N TYR A 54 -1.53 -14.61 -4.35
CA TYR A 54 -0.98 -13.27 -4.23
C TYR A 54 -0.50 -13.01 -2.81
N ARG A 55 0.39 -12.02 -2.66
CA ARG A 55 0.81 -11.49 -1.38
C ARG A 55 0.53 -10.00 -1.31
N PRO A 56 0.41 -9.42 -0.11
CA PRO A 56 0.27 -7.96 0.00
C PRO A 56 1.49 -7.25 -0.58
N ALA A 57 1.25 -6.14 -1.24
CA ALA A 57 2.33 -5.33 -1.80
C ALA A 57 3.08 -4.56 -0.72
N THR A 58 4.33 -4.26 -1.02
CA THR A 58 5.18 -3.40 -0.18
C THR A 58 5.01 -1.94 -0.56
N LEU A 59 5.60 -1.05 0.25
CA LEU A 59 5.64 0.38 -0.06
C LEU A 59 6.25 0.64 -1.43
N MET A 60 7.38 -0.01 -1.76
CA MET A 60 8.03 0.20 -3.05
C MET A 60 7.12 -0.16 -4.21
N GLU A 61 6.41 -1.26 -4.09
CA GLU A 61 5.48 -1.70 -5.13
C GLU A 61 4.31 -0.73 -5.26
N LEU A 62 3.84 -0.18 -4.13
CA LEU A 62 2.80 0.84 -4.14
C LEU A 62 3.27 2.12 -4.83
N LEU A 63 4.51 2.54 -4.56
CA LEU A 63 5.09 3.73 -5.20
C LEU A 63 5.20 3.56 -6.72
N VAL A 64 5.59 2.38 -7.16
CA VAL A 64 5.66 2.09 -8.60
C VAL A 64 4.27 2.18 -9.24
N LEU A 65 3.26 1.65 -8.57
CA LEU A 65 1.89 1.76 -9.06
C LEU A 65 1.47 3.23 -9.19
N GLY A 66 1.74 4.02 -8.16
CA GLY A 66 1.40 5.45 -8.17
C GLY A 66 2.13 6.23 -9.24
N PHE A 67 3.37 5.83 -9.56
CA PHE A 67 4.14 6.43 -10.64
C PHE A 67 3.57 6.09 -12.01
N LEU A 68 3.22 4.82 -12.22
CA LEU A 68 2.71 4.33 -13.51
C LEU A 68 1.26 4.75 -13.77
N PHE A 69 0.44 4.82 -12.72
CA PHE A 69 -0.99 5.12 -12.84
C PHE A 69 -1.38 6.23 -11.85
N PRO A 70 -0.91 7.47 -12.09
CA PRO A 70 -1.08 8.55 -11.11
C PRO A 70 -2.52 8.93 -10.83
N GLU A 71 -3.46 8.64 -11.73
CA GLU A 71 -4.87 8.99 -11.54
C GLU A 71 -5.68 7.90 -10.85
N LEU A 72 -5.10 6.71 -10.67
CA LEU A 72 -5.83 5.59 -10.10
C LEU A 72 -6.28 5.87 -8.66
N GLN A 73 -5.40 6.44 -7.84
CA GLN A 73 -5.72 6.76 -6.44
C GLN A 73 -6.78 7.83 -6.27
N ARG A 74 -7.12 8.55 -7.35
CA ARG A 74 -8.21 9.53 -7.32
C ARG A 74 -9.58 8.87 -7.33
N GLN A 75 -9.63 7.60 -7.72
CA GLN A 75 -10.88 6.85 -7.79
C GLN A 75 -11.19 6.14 -6.47
N PHE A 76 -10.17 5.70 -5.74
CA PHE A 76 -10.32 4.99 -4.49
C PHE A 76 -8.98 4.93 -3.75
N PRO A 77 -9.01 4.79 -2.40
CA PRO A 77 -7.76 4.63 -1.65
C PRO A 77 -7.17 3.24 -1.87
N ILE A 78 -5.83 3.18 -1.96
CA ILE A 78 -5.08 1.95 -2.24
C ILE A 78 -4.10 1.69 -1.11
N ILE A 79 -4.21 0.52 -0.49
CA ILE A 79 -3.44 0.12 0.68
C ILE A 79 -2.41 -0.94 0.31
N ALA A 80 -1.21 -0.84 0.88
CA ALA A 80 -0.18 -1.86 0.77
C ALA A 80 0.06 -2.47 2.16
N LEU A 81 -0.49 -3.66 2.40
CA LEU A 81 -0.38 -4.33 3.70
C LEU A 81 0.95 -5.05 3.91
N GLY A 82 1.81 -5.08 2.90
CA GLY A 82 3.10 -5.78 2.97
C GLY A 82 4.22 -4.99 3.64
N SER A 83 4.00 -3.71 3.92
CA SER A 83 4.95 -2.88 4.64
C SER A 83 4.25 -2.29 5.85
N VAL A 84 4.75 -2.60 7.04
CA VAL A 84 4.19 -2.11 8.29
C VAL A 84 5.28 -1.38 9.05
N TRP A 85 4.96 -0.18 9.52
CA TRP A 85 5.82 0.57 10.41
C TRP A 85 5.15 0.70 11.77
N CYS A 86 5.91 0.40 12.82
CA CYS A 86 5.46 0.52 14.20
C CYS A 86 6.17 1.71 14.83
N ASP A 87 5.41 2.67 15.37
CA ASP A 87 6.01 3.84 16.00
C ASP A 87 6.43 3.56 17.44
N ALA A 88 6.94 4.60 18.12
CA ALA A 88 7.45 4.46 19.49
C ALA A 88 6.35 4.10 20.50
N ASP A 89 5.10 4.37 20.18
CA ASP A 89 3.94 4.08 21.03
C ASP A 89 3.25 2.75 20.66
N ASP A 90 3.90 1.94 19.84
CA ASP A 90 3.40 0.65 19.36
C ASP A 90 2.18 0.73 18.41
N TYR A 91 1.89 1.90 17.87
CA TYR A 91 0.89 2.00 16.80
C TYR A 91 1.48 1.55 15.50
N ARG A 92 0.72 0.79 14.74
CA ARG A 92 1.14 0.25 13.45
C ARG A 92 0.48 1.00 12.31
N TYR A 93 1.25 1.23 11.25
CA TYR A 93 0.82 1.99 10.08
C TYR A 93 1.17 1.25 8.81
N VAL A 94 0.34 1.43 7.79
CA VAL A 94 0.59 0.88 6.46
C VAL A 94 0.48 1.99 5.42
N PRO A 95 1.24 1.89 4.30
CA PRO A 95 1.18 2.91 3.26
C PRO A 95 -0.16 2.93 2.54
N CYS A 96 -0.59 4.13 2.21
CA CYS A 96 -1.85 4.36 1.50
C CYS A 96 -1.70 5.44 0.45
N LEU A 97 -2.16 5.18 -0.77
CA LEU A 97 -2.34 6.20 -1.78
C LEU A 97 -3.79 6.65 -1.74
N SER A 98 -4.01 7.94 -1.53
CA SER A 98 -5.35 8.50 -1.42
C SER A 98 -5.40 9.93 -1.98
N VAL A 99 -6.49 10.61 -1.75
CA VAL A 99 -6.72 11.98 -2.21
C VAL A 99 -7.15 12.82 -1.02
N TYR A 100 -6.64 14.04 -0.95
CA TYR A 100 -7.11 15.03 -0.01
C TYR A 100 -7.27 16.35 -0.80
N ASP A 101 -8.49 16.88 -0.77
CA ASP A 101 -8.80 18.17 -1.39
C ASP A 101 -8.31 18.25 -2.86
N SER A 102 -8.58 17.21 -3.63
CA SER A 102 -8.19 17.03 -5.04
C SER A 102 -6.71 16.77 -5.27
N GLY A 103 -5.87 16.78 -4.23
CA GLY A 103 -4.44 16.50 -4.34
C GLY A 103 -4.12 15.03 -4.12
N ARG A 104 -3.08 14.54 -4.81
CA ARG A 104 -2.57 13.18 -4.60
C ARG A 104 -1.81 13.11 -3.28
N LYS A 105 -2.11 12.11 -2.49
CA LYS A 105 -1.57 11.97 -1.14
C LYS A 105 -0.92 10.59 -0.95
N LEU A 106 0.32 10.57 -0.48
CA LEU A 106 1.00 9.36 -0.01
C LEU A 106 1.03 9.42 1.51
N ASN A 107 0.25 8.57 2.15
CA ASN A 107 0.04 8.63 3.59
C ASN A 107 0.31 7.28 4.25
N LEU A 108 0.27 7.32 5.58
CA LEU A 108 0.27 6.13 6.42
C LEU A 108 -1.07 6.09 7.14
N ASP A 109 -1.78 5.00 6.97
CA ASP A 109 -3.02 4.76 7.70
C ASP A 109 -2.76 3.77 8.84
N TRP A 110 -3.48 3.90 9.92
CA TRP A 110 -3.40 2.94 11.01
C TRP A 110 -3.78 1.56 10.49
N LEU A 111 -3.02 0.55 10.93
CA LEU A 111 -3.37 -0.83 10.67
C LEU A 111 -4.56 -1.18 11.57
N VAL A 112 -5.75 -0.93 11.06
CA VAL A 112 -6.99 -1.10 11.81
C VAL A 112 -7.48 -2.55 11.74
N ASP A 113 -8.38 -2.89 12.65
CA ASP A 113 -8.96 -4.24 12.67
C ASP A 113 -9.82 -4.50 11.45
N VAL A 114 -10.54 -3.49 10.96
CA VAL A 114 -11.47 -3.65 9.84
C VAL A 114 -11.34 -2.46 8.88
N TRP A 115 -11.23 -2.78 7.59
CA TRP A 115 -11.23 -1.80 6.51
C TRP A 115 -12.62 -1.77 5.88
N ASP A 116 -13.11 -0.60 5.51
CA ASP A 116 -14.43 -0.51 4.92
C ASP A 116 -14.44 -0.88 3.43
N ALA A 117 -15.63 -0.88 2.84
CA ALA A 117 -15.87 -1.46 1.53
C ALA A 117 -15.18 -0.75 0.37
N HIS A 118 -14.77 0.53 0.51
CA HIS A 118 -14.22 1.24 -0.64
C HIS A 118 -12.69 1.17 -0.75
N TYR A 119 -12.00 0.61 0.24
CA TYR A 119 -10.57 0.41 0.14
C TYR A 119 -10.21 -0.65 -0.90
N ARG A 120 -9.09 -0.42 -1.59
CA ARG A 120 -8.48 -1.40 -2.50
C ARG A 120 -7.15 -1.81 -1.90
N PHE A 121 -6.76 -3.06 -2.10
CA PHE A 121 -5.52 -3.60 -1.57
C PHE A 121 -4.64 -4.03 -2.73
N LEU A 122 -3.45 -3.44 -2.82
CA LEU A 122 -2.51 -3.84 -3.84
C LEU A 122 -1.85 -5.15 -3.44
N ALA A 123 -1.82 -6.07 -4.37
CA ALA A 123 -1.22 -7.39 -4.17
C ALA A 123 -0.30 -7.72 -5.32
N VAL A 124 0.67 -8.58 -5.06
CA VAL A 124 1.65 -9.03 -6.04
C VAL A 124 1.60 -10.55 -6.11
N ARG A 125 1.64 -11.09 -7.32
CA ARG A 125 1.62 -12.54 -7.51
C ARG A 125 2.87 -13.18 -6.88
N LYS A 126 2.64 -14.25 -6.15
CA LYS A 126 3.74 -15.04 -5.56
C LYS A 126 4.57 -15.76 -6.60
#